data_f306db7e25813e2ddc08bce9e514f338
#
_entry.id   f306db7e25813e2ddc08bce9e514f338
#
_cell.length_a   1.000
_cell.length_b   1.000
_cell.length_c   1.000
_cell.angle_alpha   90.00
_cell.angle_beta   90.00
_cell.angle_gamma   90.00
#
_symmetry.space_group_name_H-M   'P 1'
#
loop_
_entity.id
_entity.type
_entity.pdbx_description
1 polymer ?
#
loop_
_entity_poly.entity_id
_entity_poly.type
_entity_poly.pdbx_seq_one_letter_code
_entity_poly.pdbx_strand_id
1 'polypeptide(L)'
;MANTEALNAENQKKQDEYTPEIHLPAIPAVWATHSAVHILSVEGEIKAYPITQAAQILHGQSVLVCHAPYTLKKIPRLNVQAFDLLELYAFVEPLEPLVPTPHGLATALGLDAPHNPDDYLMAMVEAVPTLLERLAALTLPERILLGKLAGAMGLRGRGWVWSEAVCAALGTPFDPKAEIKMREVVDWDNFPEWDDVPPMPPPDHYPVTGDESRARLNKLLERKGHKTVTRLSQQNYTTEASAAFAPIKEEGQPNIVLAEAGTGTGKTLGYLAPASVYAEKNKAQIWVSTYTRNLQKQIAEDLELLYPDETQRKNLTAVRKGRENYLCLLNLEDATKSLPLLTNVTQAVAGGLMLRWAMKSPDGDLTGGGYHGWLGGLFGHANTRGLSDRRGECIYSACSHYRRCFVEKNVRSAKQASIVIANHALVMVNMAASADPAALPPRYIFDEGHHLLSAADSAFSANISGQECYDLRRWLRGPEGGSKRRARGLKKRCEDLLPSAQAEEALESALAAASLLPSEGWLQRLRN
;
A
#
# COMPACT_ATOMS: atom_id res chain seq x y z
N MET A 1 -46.54 -12.88 -11.52
CA MET A 1 -45.97 -14.20 -11.74
C MET A 1 -45.19 -14.29 -13.06
N ALA A 2 -45.74 -13.97 -14.22
CA ALA A 2 -45.00 -14.05 -15.50
C ALA A 2 -43.71 -13.20 -15.59
N ASN A 3 -43.67 -12.01 -14.99
CA ASN A 3 -42.46 -11.17 -14.97
C ASN A 3 -41.35 -11.72 -14.07
N THR A 4 -41.72 -12.44 -13.01
CA THR A 4 -40.75 -13.04 -12.08
C THR A 4 -40.15 -14.33 -12.69
N GLU A 5 -40.94 -15.07 -13.42
CA GLU A 5 -40.48 -16.29 -14.13
C GLU A 5 -39.58 -15.93 -15.33
N ALA A 6 -39.88 -14.86 -16.06
CA ALA A 6 -39.04 -14.37 -17.15
C ALA A 6 -37.68 -13.83 -16.63
N LEU A 7 -37.68 -13.10 -15.51
CA LEU A 7 -36.47 -12.60 -14.86
C LEU A 7 -35.61 -13.75 -14.30
N ASN A 8 -36.24 -14.76 -13.72
CA ASN A 8 -35.55 -15.96 -13.24
C ASN A 8 -34.95 -16.78 -14.39
N ALA A 9 -35.67 -16.92 -15.50
CA ALA A 9 -35.18 -17.63 -16.69
C ALA A 9 -34.01 -16.88 -17.37
N GLU A 10 -34.05 -15.56 -17.39
CA GLU A 10 -32.96 -14.73 -17.92
C GLU A 10 -31.74 -14.78 -17.00
N ASN A 11 -31.93 -14.76 -15.68
CA ASN A 11 -30.85 -14.94 -14.70
C ASN A 11 -30.26 -16.35 -14.75
N GLN A 12 -31.07 -17.37 -14.93
CA GLN A 12 -30.63 -18.77 -15.11
C GLN A 12 -29.80 -18.91 -16.39
N LYS A 13 -30.26 -18.35 -17.49
CA LYS A 13 -29.54 -18.35 -18.76
C LYS A 13 -28.19 -17.64 -18.68
N LYS A 14 -28.13 -16.51 -17.93
CA LYS A 14 -26.86 -15.80 -17.63
C LYS A 14 -25.96 -16.60 -16.71
N GLN A 15 -26.50 -17.34 -15.75
CA GLN A 15 -25.72 -18.27 -14.91
C GLN A 15 -25.10 -19.41 -15.69
N ASP A 16 -25.85 -20.02 -16.63
CA ASP A 16 -25.38 -21.12 -17.48
C ASP A 16 -24.29 -20.64 -18.48
N GLU A 17 -24.35 -19.39 -18.92
CA GLU A 17 -23.36 -18.78 -19.82
C GLU A 17 -22.01 -18.52 -19.14
N TYR A 18 -22.00 -18.40 -17.79
CA TYR A 18 -20.81 -18.06 -16.97
C TYR A 18 -20.48 -19.18 -15.96
N THR A 19 -20.39 -20.42 -16.44
CA THR A 19 -20.04 -21.56 -15.58
C THR A 19 -18.54 -21.61 -15.33
N PRO A 20 -18.07 -21.60 -14.06
CA PRO A 20 -16.65 -21.74 -13.73
C PRO A 20 -16.10 -23.13 -14.11
N GLU A 21 -14.90 -23.14 -14.68
CA GLU A 21 -14.12 -24.34 -14.97
C GLU A 21 -12.68 -24.17 -14.47
N ILE A 22 -12.16 -25.16 -13.76
CA ILE A 22 -10.79 -25.13 -13.25
C ILE A 22 -9.85 -25.79 -14.25
N HIS A 23 -9.14 -24.96 -15.00
CA HIS A 23 -8.13 -25.39 -15.96
C HIS A 23 -6.75 -25.28 -15.34
N LEU A 24 -6.13 -26.41 -15.05
CA LEU A 24 -4.77 -26.47 -14.53
C LEU A 24 -3.77 -26.46 -15.69
N PRO A 25 -2.77 -25.56 -15.69
CA PRO A 25 -1.74 -25.60 -16.72
C PRO A 25 -0.87 -26.86 -16.55
N ALA A 26 -0.77 -27.67 -17.61
CA ALA A 26 0.06 -28.87 -17.63
C ALA A 26 1.54 -28.48 -17.86
N ILE A 27 2.19 -28.00 -16.81
CA ILE A 27 3.57 -27.49 -16.83
C ILE A 27 4.36 -28.00 -15.62
N PRO A 28 5.68 -28.19 -15.73
CA PRO A 28 6.51 -28.62 -14.60
C PRO A 28 6.62 -27.51 -13.54
N ALA A 29 6.61 -27.91 -12.26
CA ALA A 29 6.91 -27.02 -11.16
C ALA A 29 8.41 -27.02 -10.86
N VAL A 30 8.96 -25.82 -10.54
CA VAL A 30 10.40 -25.63 -10.42
C VAL A 30 10.73 -24.90 -9.12
N TRP A 31 11.63 -25.47 -8.34
CA TRP A 31 12.23 -24.87 -7.16
C TRP A 31 13.75 -24.93 -7.21
N ALA A 32 14.42 -23.78 -7.13
CA ALA A 32 15.87 -23.69 -7.22
C ALA A 32 16.50 -23.41 -5.85
N THR A 33 17.45 -24.26 -5.45
CA THR A 33 18.39 -24.03 -4.34
C THR A 33 19.66 -23.33 -4.84
N HIS A 34 20.68 -23.20 -4.01
CA HIS A 34 21.99 -22.69 -4.45
C HIS A 34 22.79 -23.72 -5.25
N SER A 35 22.52 -25.02 -5.09
CA SER A 35 23.32 -26.11 -5.68
C SER A 35 22.56 -26.96 -6.69
N ALA A 36 21.23 -27.01 -6.62
CA ALA A 36 20.40 -27.86 -7.44
C ALA A 36 19.06 -27.20 -7.78
N VAL A 37 18.45 -27.67 -8.85
CA VAL A 37 17.08 -27.32 -9.27
C VAL A 37 16.23 -28.58 -9.15
N HIS A 38 15.20 -28.51 -8.33
CA HIS A 38 14.20 -29.53 -8.17
C HIS A 38 13.07 -29.28 -9.16
N ILE A 39 12.68 -30.30 -9.89
CA ILE A 39 11.65 -30.24 -10.93
C ILE A 39 10.62 -31.33 -10.65
N LEU A 40 9.35 -30.95 -10.53
CA LEU A 40 8.23 -31.87 -10.56
C LEU A 40 7.69 -31.86 -12.00
N SER A 41 7.81 -32.99 -12.69
CA SER A 41 7.32 -33.12 -14.06
C SER A 41 5.79 -33.19 -14.11
N VAL A 42 5.22 -33.07 -15.31
CA VAL A 42 3.77 -33.19 -15.54
C VAL A 42 3.26 -34.60 -15.20
N GLU A 43 4.12 -35.61 -15.32
CA GLU A 43 3.83 -37.00 -14.98
C GLU A 43 3.92 -37.29 -13.47
N GLY A 44 4.28 -36.29 -12.64
CA GLY A 44 4.37 -36.42 -11.19
C GLY A 44 5.72 -36.91 -10.68
N GLU A 45 6.78 -36.93 -11.50
CA GLU A 45 8.13 -37.34 -11.12
C GLU A 45 8.92 -36.15 -10.56
N ILE A 46 9.48 -36.28 -9.36
CA ILE A 46 10.37 -35.26 -8.76
C ILE A 46 11.82 -35.68 -8.98
N LYS A 47 12.61 -34.78 -9.57
CA LYS A 47 14.04 -34.97 -9.78
C LYS A 47 14.83 -33.71 -9.48
N ALA A 48 15.99 -33.87 -8.85
CA ALA A 48 16.96 -32.81 -8.65
C ALA A 48 18.05 -32.85 -9.72
N TYR A 49 18.30 -31.71 -10.35
CA TYR A 49 19.31 -31.59 -11.39
C TYR A 49 20.34 -30.53 -11.03
N PRO A 50 21.61 -30.69 -11.47
CA PRO A 50 22.57 -29.58 -11.48
C PRO A 50 22.02 -28.38 -12.26
N ILE A 51 22.37 -27.18 -11.84
CA ILE A 51 21.82 -25.92 -12.41
C ILE A 51 21.98 -25.85 -13.94
N THR A 52 23.14 -26.26 -14.46
CA THR A 52 23.42 -26.24 -15.91
C THR A 52 22.55 -27.21 -16.70
N GLN A 53 22.31 -28.40 -16.16
CA GLN A 53 21.45 -29.40 -16.77
C GLN A 53 19.97 -28.98 -16.73
N ALA A 54 19.53 -28.44 -15.58
CA ALA A 54 18.16 -27.91 -15.45
C ALA A 54 17.89 -26.77 -16.45
N ALA A 55 18.88 -25.89 -16.67
CA ALA A 55 18.77 -24.83 -17.67
C ALA A 55 18.55 -25.35 -19.09
N GLN A 56 19.16 -26.48 -19.46
CA GLN A 56 18.96 -27.14 -20.77
C GLN A 56 17.59 -27.80 -20.85
N ILE A 57 17.17 -28.51 -19.80
CA ILE A 57 15.88 -29.21 -19.74
C ILE A 57 14.72 -28.24 -19.86
N LEU A 58 14.77 -27.13 -19.13
CA LEU A 58 13.67 -26.17 -19.01
C LEU A 58 13.63 -25.13 -20.15
N HIS A 59 14.68 -25.04 -20.96
CA HIS A 59 14.78 -23.99 -21.99
C HIS A 59 13.61 -24.01 -22.97
N GLY A 60 12.96 -22.86 -23.15
CA GLY A 60 11.82 -22.69 -24.05
C GLY A 60 10.49 -23.25 -23.54
N GLN A 61 10.45 -23.80 -22.31
CA GLN A 61 9.22 -24.34 -21.71
C GLN A 61 8.48 -23.29 -20.87
N SER A 62 7.21 -23.57 -20.59
CA SER A 62 6.46 -22.90 -19.52
C SER A 62 6.72 -23.64 -18.21
N VAL A 63 6.88 -22.89 -17.11
CA VAL A 63 7.18 -23.47 -15.78
C VAL A 63 6.37 -22.80 -14.68
N LEU A 64 5.93 -23.58 -13.69
CA LEU A 64 5.33 -23.08 -12.47
C LEU A 64 6.42 -22.72 -11.47
N VAL A 65 6.41 -21.49 -10.95
CA VAL A 65 7.38 -20.99 -9.97
C VAL A 65 6.69 -20.21 -8.86
N CYS A 66 7.36 -20.08 -7.72
CA CYS A 66 7.01 -19.13 -6.68
C CYS A 66 8.13 -18.07 -6.61
N HIS A 67 7.82 -16.80 -6.87
CA HIS A 67 8.74 -15.69 -6.99
C HIS A 67 9.74 -15.85 -8.16
N ALA A 68 9.26 -15.67 -9.38
CA ALA A 68 10.05 -15.86 -10.61
C ALA A 68 11.41 -15.13 -10.60
N PRO A 69 11.54 -13.83 -10.24
CA PRO A 69 12.84 -13.17 -10.22
C PRO A 69 13.87 -13.84 -9.30
N TYR A 70 13.44 -14.37 -8.17
CA TYR A 70 14.31 -15.07 -7.23
C TYR A 70 14.72 -16.45 -7.74
N THR A 71 13.77 -17.24 -8.26
CA THR A 71 14.00 -18.60 -8.74
C THR A 71 14.85 -18.60 -10.02
N LEU A 72 14.46 -17.77 -11.00
CA LEU A 72 15.13 -17.74 -12.31
C LEU A 72 16.53 -17.12 -12.25
N LYS A 73 16.80 -16.19 -11.33
CA LYS A 73 18.14 -15.65 -11.12
C LYS A 73 19.17 -16.72 -10.75
N LYS A 74 18.73 -17.82 -10.13
CA LYS A 74 19.61 -18.95 -9.75
C LYS A 74 19.95 -19.86 -10.93
N ILE A 75 19.21 -19.77 -12.04
CA ILE A 75 19.37 -20.60 -13.23
C ILE A 75 19.85 -19.72 -14.40
N PRO A 76 21.16 -19.52 -14.59
CA PRO A 76 21.68 -18.61 -15.59
C PRO A 76 21.26 -19.01 -17.02
N ARG A 77 20.99 -18.00 -17.86
CA ARG A 77 20.65 -18.18 -19.29
C ARG A 77 19.37 -18.98 -19.56
N LEU A 78 18.49 -19.10 -18.57
CA LEU A 78 17.20 -19.74 -18.74
C LEU A 78 16.24 -18.80 -19.46
N ASN A 79 15.64 -19.27 -20.54
CA ASN A 79 14.54 -18.60 -21.23
C ASN A 79 13.28 -19.46 -21.11
N VAL A 80 12.35 -19.04 -20.25
CA VAL A 80 11.11 -19.74 -19.93
C VAL A 80 9.95 -18.77 -19.81
N GLN A 81 8.74 -19.25 -20.02
CA GLN A 81 7.54 -18.55 -19.64
C GLN A 81 7.15 -18.97 -18.20
N ALA A 82 7.24 -18.04 -17.26
CA ALA A 82 7.01 -18.33 -15.85
C ALA A 82 5.55 -18.07 -15.46
N PHE A 83 4.88 -19.10 -14.96
CA PHE A 83 3.63 -19.01 -14.24
C PHE A 83 3.97 -18.75 -12.76
N ASP A 84 4.06 -17.47 -12.38
CA ASP A 84 4.41 -17.11 -10.99
C ASP A 84 3.17 -17.15 -10.11
N LEU A 85 3.21 -18.00 -9.08
CA LEU A 85 2.12 -18.16 -8.12
C LEU A 85 1.84 -16.90 -7.30
N LEU A 86 2.85 -16.04 -7.11
CA LEU A 86 2.65 -14.78 -6.40
C LEU A 86 1.80 -13.78 -7.24
N GLU A 87 1.92 -13.81 -8.56
CA GLU A 87 1.03 -13.02 -9.42
C GLU A 87 -0.42 -13.49 -9.31
N LEU A 88 -0.65 -14.81 -9.36
CA LEU A 88 -1.97 -15.40 -9.18
C LEU A 88 -2.53 -15.08 -7.78
N TYR A 89 -1.72 -15.25 -6.74
CA TYR A 89 -2.10 -14.93 -5.37
C TYR A 89 -2.50 -13.46 -5.20
N ALA A 90 -1.70 -12.52 -5.70
CA ALA A 90 -2.02 -11.09 -5.61
C ALA A 90 -3.32 -10.72 -6.34
N PHE A 91 -3.68 -11.46 -7.38
CA PHE A 91 -4.95 -11.26 -8.08
C PHE A 91 -6.13 -11.81 -7.28
N VAL A 92 -5.99 -12.99 -6.67
CA VAL A 92 -7.03 -13.67 -5.89
C VAL A 92 -7.23 -12.98 -4.54
N GLU A 93 -6.15 -12.82 -3.78
CA GLU A 93 -6.12 -12.28 -2.40
C GLU A 93 -5.36 -10.94 -2.35
N PRO A 94 -5.93 -9.87 -2.89
CA PRO A 94 -5.19 -8.61 -3.05
C PRO A 94 -4.82 -7.92 -1.74
N LEU A 95 -5.50 -8.21 -0.62
CA LEU A 95 -5.28 -7.57 0.67
C LEU A 95 -4.59 -8.45 1.72
N GLU A 96 -4.47 -9.76 1.46
CA GLU A 96 -3.94 -10.71 2.43
C GLU A 96 -2.43 -10.89 2.24
N PRO A 97 -1.57 -10.27 3.07
CA PRO A 97 -0.13 -10.35 2.90
C PRO A 97 0.38 -11.75 3.22
N LEU A 98 1.40 -12.19 2.48
CA LEU A 98 2.14 -13.41 2.75
C LEU A 98 3.65 -13.19 2.67
N VAL A 99 4.42 -14.10 3.25
CA VAL A 99 5.85 -14.24 2.98
C VAL A 99 6.01 -14.85 1.58
N PRO A 100 6.74 -14.23 0.63
CA PRO A 100 6.78 -14.65 -0.78
C PRO A 100 7.64 -15.90 -1.00
N THR A 101 7.22 -17.02 -0.40
CA THR A 101 7.86 -18.33 -0.47
C THR A 101 6.79 -19.43 -0.57
N PRO A 102 7.11 -20.64 -1.06
CA PRO A 102 6.15 -21.76 -1.06
C PRO A 102 5.58 -22.06 0.32
N HIS A 103 6.40 -21.95 1.37
CA HIS A 103 5.95 -22.12 2.76
C HIS A 103 4.95 -21.04 3.17
N GLY A 104 5.25 -19.77 2.88
CA GLY A 104 4.33 -18.65 3.17
C GLY A 104 3.02 -18.75 2.38
N LEU A 105 3.09 -19.20 1.13
CA LEU A 105 1.92 -19.45 0.28
C LEU A 105 1.06 -20.59 0.86
N ALA A 106 1.67 -21.74 1.21
CA ALA A 106 0.95 -22.85 1.83
C ALA A 106 0.26 -22.42 3.13
N THR A 107 0.97 -21.68 3.99
CA THR A 107 0.41 -21.14 5.24
C THR A 107 -0.79 -20.24 4.99
N ALA A 108 -0.69 -19.31 4.02
CA ALA A 108 -1.76 -18.37 3.69
C ALA A 108 -3.00 -19.05 3.08
N LEU A 109 -2.80 -20.19 2.42
CA LEU A 109 -3.87 -20.98 1.82
C LEU A 109 -4.44 -22.06 2.74
N GLY A 110 -3.81 -22.32 3.89
CA GLY A 110 -4.21 -23.38 4.82
C GLY A 110 -3.82 -24.79 4.34
N LEU A 111 -2.79 -24.88 3.49
CA LEU A 111 -2.23 -26.14 3.01
C LEU A 111 -1.19 -26.69 4.03
N ASP A 112 -0.80 -27.94 3.86
CA ASP A 112 0.23 -28.55 4.67
C ASP A 112 1.57 -27.80 4.56
N ALA A 113 2.22 -27.56 5.72
CA ALA A 113 3.45 -26.79 5.76
C ALA A 113 4.62 -27.58 5.12
N PRO A 114 5.20 -27.10 4.02
CA PRO A 114 6.29 -27.81 3.36
C PRO A 114 7.61 -27.64 4.12
N HIS A 115 8.41 -28.73 4.21
CA HIS A 115 9.64 -28.79 4.99
C HIS A 115 10.91 -29.01 4.16
N ASN A 116 10.77 -29.52 2.95
CA ASN A 116 11.88 -29.85 2.05
C ASN A 116 11.55 -29.42 0.61
N PRO A 117 12.52 -29.44 -0.33
CA PRO A 117 12.28 -29.02 -1.71
C PRO A 117 11.16 -29.76 -2.44
N ASP A 118 10.96 -31.04 -2.15
CA ASP A 118 9.92 -31.84 -2.78
C ASP A 118 8.53 -31.42 -2.27
N ASP A 119 8.39 -31.17 -0.97
CA ASP A 119 7.18 -30.62 -0.37
C ASP A 119 6.87 -29.22 -0.93
N TYR A 120 7.91 -28.40 -1.19
CA TYR A 120 7.71 -27.07 -1.81
C TYR A 120 7.07 -27.18 -3.19
N LEU A 121 7.50 -28.16 -3.99
CA LEU A 121 6.93 -28.40 -5.33
C LEU A 121 5.47 -28.86 -5.24
N MET A 122 5.17 -29.76 -4.31
CA MET A 122 3.80 -30.24 -4.08
C MET A 122 2.89 -29.10 -3.63
N ALA A 123 3.31 -28.31 -2.62
CA ALA A 123 2.55 -27.16 -2.15
C ALA A 123 2.30 -26.10 -3.26
N MET A 124 3.26 -25.91 -4.16
CA MET A 124 3.09 -25.02 -5.32
C MET A 124 2.01 -25.54 -6.28
N VAL A 125 1.97 -26.82 -6.56
CA VAL A 125 0.96 -27.43 -7.44
C VAL A 125 -0.42 -27.38 -6.79
N GLU A 126 -0.53 -27.69 -5.50
CA GLU A 126 -1.79 -27.64 -4.74
C GLU A 126 -2.34 -26.22 -4.58
N ALA A 127 -1.47 -25.21 -4.56
CA ALA A 127 -1.88 -23.80 -4.48
C ALA A 127 -2.67 -23.35 -5.73
N VAL A 128 -2.41 -23.93 -6.91
CA VAL A 128 -3.07 -23.50 -8.15
C VAL A 128 -4.58 -23.74 -8.10
N PRO A 129 -5.08 -25.00 -7.94
CA PRO A 129 -6.51 -25.24 -7.84
C PRO A 129 -7.14 -24.46 -6.68
N THR A 130 -6.52 -24.44 -5.51
CA THR A 130 -7.01 -23.71 -4.34
C THR A 130 -7.29 -22.23 -4.66
N LEU A 131 -6.39 -21.57 -5.36
CA LEU A 131 -6.55 -20.17 -5.75
C LEU A 131 -7.64 -20.00 -6.83
N LEU A 132 -7.68 -20.88 -7.83
CA LEU A 132 -8.68 -20.81 -8.88
C LEU A 132 -10.10 -21.11 -8.35
N GLU A 133 -10.24 -22.04 -7.41
CA GLU A 133 -11.53 -22.34 -6.73
C GLU A 133 -12.05 -21.13 -5.95
N ARG A 134 -11.18 -20.35 -5.30
CA ARG A 134 -11.57 -19.09 -4.64
C ARG A 134 -12.16 -18.09 -5.63
N LEU A 135 -11.62 -18.00 -6.85
CA LEU A 135 -12.20 -17.17 -7.92
C LEU A 135 -13.55 -17.69 -8.37
N ALA A 136 -13.69 -19.01 -8.53
CA ALA A 136 -14.94 -19.64 -8.93
C ALA A 136 -16.08 -19.40 -7.91
N ALA A 137 -15.73 -19.29 -6.63
CA ALA A 137 -16.66 -19.04 -5.54
C ALA A 137 -17.15 -17.58 -5.41
N LEU A 138 -16.58 -16.64 -6.16
CA LEU A 138 -16.99 -15.23 -6.16
C LEU A 138 -18.40 -15.06 -6.75
N THR A 139 -19.04 -13.93 -6.40
CA THR A 139 -20.34 -13.57 -6.99
C THR A 139 -20.23 -13.34 -8.50
N LEU A 140 -21.31 -13.56 -9.22
CA LEU A 140 -21.32 -13.38 -10.69
C LEU A 140 -20.88 -11.97 -11.14
N PRO A 141 -21.31 -10.86 -10.51
CA PRO A 141 -20.82 -9.53 -10.85
C PRO A 141 -19.31 -9.38 -10.67
N GLU A 142 -18.75 -9.89 -9.57
CA GLU A 142 -17.31 -9.88 -9.33
C GLU A 142 -16.55 -10.71 -10.35
N ARG A 143 -17.05 -11.91 -10.68
CA ARG A 143 -16.44 -12.79 -11.70
C ARG A 143 -16.38 -12.11 -13.07
N ILE A 144 -17.47 -11.47 -13.51
CA ILE A 144 -17.51 -10.74 -14.78
C ILE A 144 -16.51 -9.58 -14.79
N LEU A 145 -16.45 -8.80 -13.70
CA LEU A 145 -15.52 -7.68 -13.59
C LEU A 145 -14.07 -8.13 -13.64
N LEU A 146 -13.73 -9.17 -12.84
CA LEU A 146 -12.37 -9.70 -12.78
C LEU A 146 -11.97 -10.45 -14.06
N GLY A 147 -12.91 -11.09 -14.76
CA GLY A 147 -12.67 -11.68 -16.07
C GLY A 147 -12.27 -10.63 -17.11
N LYS A 148 -12.94 -9.48 -17.14
CA LYS A 148 -12.54 -8.36 -18.00
C LYS A 148 -11.15 -7.84 -17.65
N LEU A 149 -10.81 -7.73 -16.35
CA LEU A 149 -9.48 -7.31 -15.90
C LEU A 149 -8.41 -8.33 -16.32
N ALA A 150 -8.63 -9.62 -16.07
CA ALA A 150 -7.72 -10.69 -16.46
C ALA A 150 -7.53 -10.74 -17.98
N GLY A 151 -8.61 -10.57 -18.76
CA GLY A 151 -8.56 -10.45 -20.20
C GLY A 151 -7.75 -9.26 -20.69
N ALA A 152 -7.91 -8.09 -20.05
CA ALA A 152 -7.11 -6.89 -20.36
C ALA A 152 -5.62 -7.10 -20.07
N MET A 153 -5.27 -7.78 -18.97
CA MET A 153 -3.90 -8.15 -18.62
C MET A 153 -3.29 -9.17 -19.61
N GLY A 154 -4.13 -9.96 -20.26
CA GLY A 154 -3.75 -10.97 -21.25
C GLY A 154 -3.17 -10.40 -22.54
N LEU A 155 -3.26 -9.07 -22.81
CA LEU A 155 -2.66 -8.38 -23.95
C LEU A 155 -2.81 -9.12 -25.29
N ARG A 156 -4.02 -9.55 -25.58
CA ARG A 156 -4.29 -10.31 -26.82
C ARG A 156 -3.50 -11.63 -26.92
N GLY A 157 -3.38 -12.36 -25.83
CA GLY A 157 -2.68 -13.66 -25.75
C GLY A 157 -1.15 -13.56 -25.59
N ARG A 158 -0.59 -12.35 -25.43
CA ARG A 158 0.85 -12.13 -25.22
C ARG A 158 1.20 -11.52 -23.87
N GLY A 159 0.21 -11.37 -23.00
CA GLY A 159 0.35 -10.72 -21.70
C GLY A 159 0.49 -11.69 -20.53
N TRP A 160 -0.37 -11.51 -19.56
CA TRP A 160 -0.36 -12.30 -18.33
C TRP A 160 -0.67 -13.77 -18.59
N VAL A 161 0.24 -14.64 -18.21
CA VAL A 161 0.18 -16.08 -18.49
C VAL A 161 -1.02 -16.77 -17.84
N TRP A 162 -1.48 -16.25 -16.70
CA TRP A 162 -2.62 -16.79 -15.97
C TRP A 162 -3.99 -16.39 -16.55
N SER A 163 -4.04 -15.46 -17.50
CA SER A 163 -5.32 -14.89 -17.96
C SER A 163 -6.33 -15.92 -18.40
N GLU A 164 -5.91 -16.95 -19.14
CA GLU A 164 -6.81 -18.01 -19.64
C GLU A 164 -7.38 -18.85 -18.48
N ALA A 165 -6.51 -19.37 -17.60
CA ALA A 165 -6.91 -20.16 -16.45
C ALA A 165 -7.80 -19.38 -15.47
N VAL A 166 -7.48 -18.10 -15.26
CA VAL A 166 -8.27 -17.20 -14.42
C VAL A 166 -9.63 -16.90 -15.03
N CYS A 167 -9.71 -16.63 -16.33
CA CYS A 167 -11.00 -16.44 -17.02
C CYS A 167 -11.87 -17.69 -16.98
N ALA A 168 -11.29 -18.87 -17.18
CA ALA A 168 -12.01 -20.14 -17.05
C ALA A 168 -12.57 -20.34 -15.63
N ALA A 169 -11.74 -20.12 -14.59
CA ALA A 169 -12.17 -20.20 -13.20
C ALA A 169 -13.25 -19.18 -12.83
N LEU A 170 -13.26 -18.02 -13.48
CA LEU A 170 -14.31 -17.01 -13.33
C LEU A 170 -15.56 -17.33 -14.17
N GLY A 171 -15.52 -18.36 -15.01
CA GLY A 171 -16.58 -18.69 -15.95
C GLY A 171 -16.77 -17.61 -17.02
N THR A 172 -15.73 -16.86 -17.38
CA THR A 172 -15.81 -15.79 -18.38
C THR A 172 -15.01 -16.16 -19.63
N PRO A 173 -15.47 -15.80 -20.84
CA PRO A 173 -14.74 -16.13 -22.06
C PRO A 173 -13.39 -15.39 -22.09
N PHE A 174 -12.32 -16.09 -22.41
CA PHE A 174 -11.05 -15.49 -22.76
C PHE A 174 -10.92 -15.42 -24.28
N ASP A 175 -11.18 -14.25 -24.85
CA ASP A 175 -10.94 -13.98 -26.27
C ASP A 175 -9.71 -13.08 -26.43
N PRO A 176 -8.57 -13.63 -26.90
CA PRO A 176 -7.36 -12.83 -27.11
C PRO A 176 -7.52 -11.77 -28.19
N LYS A 177 -8.60 -11.78 -28.98
CA LYS A 177 -8.89 -10.76 -30.02
C LYS A 177 -9.85 -9.68 -29.52
N ALA A 178 -10.50 -9.89 -28.37
CA ALA A 178 -11.46 -8.94 -27.83
C ALA A 178 -10.85 -7.57 -27.54
N GLU A 179 -11.60 -6.53 -27.86
CA GLU A 179 -11.23 -5.17 -27.58
C GLU A 179 -11.83 -4.75 -26.22
N ILE A 180 -11.04 -4.81 -25.15
CA ILE A 180 -11.47 -4.46 -23.80
C ILE A 180 -11.24 -2.98 -23.57
N LYS A 181 -12.31 -2.25 -23.23
CA LYS A 181 -12.23 -0.84 -22.85
C LYS A 181 -12.07 -0.71 -21.35
N MET A 182 -11.05 -0.01 -20.87
CA MET A 182 -10.77 0.10 -19.43
C MET A 182 -11.93 0.67 -18.61
N ARG A 183 -12.81 1.50 -19.19
CA ARG A 183 -14.06 1.95 -18.54
C ARG A 183 -15.05 0.82 -18.22
N GLU A 184 -14.89 -0.35 -18.84
CA GLU A 184 -15.72 -1.54 -18.57
C GLU A 184 -15.09 -2.43 -17.50
N VAL A 185 -13.80 -2.19 -17.17
CA VAL A 185 -13.03 -2.91 -16.17
C VAL A 185 -13.05 -2.20 -14.82
N VAL A 186 -12.99 -0.88 -14.84
CA VAL A 186 -12.99 -0.06 -13.63
C VAL A 186 -13.95 1.11 -13.79
N ASP A 187 -14.85 1.21 -12.85
CA ASP A 187 -15.63 2.41 -12.64
C ASP A 187 -15.01 3.21 -11.50
N TRP A 188 -14.33 4.29 -11.85
CA TRP A 188 -13.66 5.15 -10.87
C TRP A 188 -14.66 5.81 -9.91
N ASP A 189 -15.92 5.92 -10.30
CA ASP A 189 -16.98 6.49 -9.48
C ASP A 189 -17.41 5.56 -8.34
N ASN A 190 -17.07 4.28 -8.41
CA ASN A 190 -17.32 3.30 -7.35
C ASN A 190 -16.28 3.33 -6.21
N PHE A 191 -15.21 4.10 -6.34
CA PHE A 191 -14.30 4.31 -5.21
C PHE A 191 -14.98 5.17 -4.14
N PRO A 192 -14.86 4.79 -2.85
CA PRO A 192 -15.55 5.50 -1.77
C PRO A 192 -15.05 6.94 -1.65
N GLU A 193 -15.99 7.88 -1.68
CA GLU A 193 -15.70 9.29 -1.43
C GLU A 193 -15.42 9.55 0.05
N TRP A 194 -14.63 10.56 0.32
CA TRP A 194 -14.50 11.10 1.67
C TRP A 194 -15.61 12.11 1.94
N ASP A 195 -16.05 12.18 3.20
CA ASP A 195 -17.06 13.12 3.65
C ASP A 195 -16.43 14.44 4.12
N ASP A 196 -17.14 15.54 3.90
CA ASP A 196 -16.82 16.81 4.54
C ASP A 196 -17.28 16.76 5.99
N VAL A 197 -16.34 16.95 6.89
CA VAL A 197 -16.60 16.95 8.33
C VAL A 197 -16.31 18.33 8.92
N PRO A 198 -17.15 18.82 9.83
CA PRO A 198 -16.91 20.11 10.48
C PRO A 198 -15.61 20.06 11.29
N PRO A 199 -14.93 21.19 11.47
CA PRO A 199 -13.76 21.25 12.34
C PRO A 199 -14.14 20.85 13.77
N MET A 200 -13.21 20.22 14.48
CA MET A 200 -13.41 19.92 15.90
C MET A 200 -13.59 21.22 16.68
N PRO A 201 -14.48 21.24 17.68
CA PRO A 201 -14.59 22.39 18.57
C PRO A 201 -13.26 22.60 19.35
N PRO A 202 -12.98 23.81 19.82
CA PRO A 202 -11.86 24.05 20.71
C PRO A 202 -11.88 23.06 21.91
N PRO A 203 -10.71 22.55 22.32
CA PRO A 203 -10.65 21.61 23.44
C PRO A 203 -11.00 22.26 24.77
N ASP A 204 -11.61 21.48 25.67
CA ASP A 204 -11.75 21.86 27.06
C ASP A 204 -10.37 21.88 27.77
N HIS A 205 -10.30 22.39 29.00
CA HIS A 205 -9.05 22.58 29.75
C HIS A 205 -9.00 21.82 31.08
N TYR A 206 -9.65 20.68 31.17
CA TYR A 206 -9.64 19.86 32.38
C TYR A 206 -8.27 19.18 32.58
N PRO A 207 -7.68 19.26 33.78
CA PRO A 207 -6.42 18.58 34.07
C PRO A 207 -6.57 17.07 34.09
N VAL A 208 -5.48 16.39 33.79
CA VAL A 208 -5.35 14.94 33.97
C VAL A 208 -4.52 14.67 35.22
N THR A 209 -5.07 13.92 36.16
CA THR A 209 -4.36 13.56 37.39
C THR A 209 -3.54 12.28 37.23
N GLY A 210 -2.50 12.12 38.07
CA GLY A 210 -1.72 10.89 38.12
C GLY A 210 -2.57 9.66 38.48
N ASP A 211 -3.60 9.84 39.36
CA ASP A 211 -4.51 8.75 39.74
C ASP A 211 -5.37 8.27 38.56
N GLU A 212 -5.95 9.18 37.81
CA GLU A 212 -6.71 8.85 36.59
C GLU A 212 -5.83 8.14 35.56
N SER A 213 -4.60 8.60 35.42
CA SER A 213 -3.62 8.00 34.49
C SER A 213 -3.23 6.59 34.91
N ARG A 214 -2.97 6.36 36.20
CA ARG A 214 -2.69 5.01 36.74
C ARG A 214 -3.88 4.07 36.61
N ALA A 215 -5.09 4.56 36.90
CA ALA A 215 -6.31 3.78 36.76
C ALA A 215 -6.52 3.34 35.29
N ARG A 216 -6.25 4.24 34.32
CA ARG A 216 -6.30 3.92 32.90
C ARG A 216 -5.22 2.90 32.52
N LEU A 217 -3.99 3.09 32.96
CA LEU A 217 -2.89 2.15 32.72
C LEU A 217 -3.22 0.74 33.21
N ASN A 218 -3.76 0.61 34.42
CA ASN A 218 -4.13 -0.68 34.99
C ASN A 218 -5.16 -1.41 34.12
N LYS A 219 -6.20 -0.71 33.63
CA LYS A 219 -7.18 -1.27 32.70
C LYS A 219 -6.53 -1.76 31.39
N LEU A 220 -5.56 -1.04 30.84
CA LEU A 220 -4.83 -1.44 29.63
C LEU A 220 -3.97 -2.68 29.87
N LEU A 221 -3.30 -2.75 31.01
CA LEU A 221 -2.49 -3.91 31.40
C LEU A 221 -3.34 -5.17 31.63
N GLU A 222 -4.50 -5.04 32.26
CA GLU A 222 -5.46 -6.13 32.43
C GLU A 222 -5.91 -6.68 31.06
N ARG A 223 -6.26 -5.81 30.13
CA ARG A 223 -6.63 -6.21 28.76
C ARG A 223 -5.48 -6.91 28.01
N LYS A 224 -4.25 -6.55 28.28
CA LYS A 224 -3.05 -7.19 27.71
C LYS A 224 -2.73 -8.56 28.34
N GLY A 225 -3.53 -8.99 29.34
CA GLY A 225 -3.35 -10.29 30.01
C GLY A 225 -2.22 -10.33 31.04
N HIS A 226 -1.65 -9.20 31.40
CA HIS A 226 -0.69 -9.09 32.49
C HIS A 226 -1.44 -9.17 33.82
N LYS A 227 -1.42 -10.35 34.45
CA LYS A 227 -1.80 -10.48 35.88
C LYS A 227 -0.98 -9.47 36.67
N THR A 228 -1.64 -8.77 37.56
CA THR A 228 -1.27 -7.63 38.40
C THR A 228 0.17 -7.72 39.00
N VAL A 229 1.20 -7.66 38.17
CA VAL A 229 2.54 -7.34 38.66
C VAL A 229 2.62 -5.82 38.62
N THR A 230 2.52 -5.20 39.78
CA THR A 230 2.63 -3.76 39.96
C THR A 230 4.02 -3.32 39.50
N ARG A 231 4.13 -2.87 38.26
CA ARG A 231 5.39 -2.30 37.73
C ARG A 231 5.49 -0.84 38.20
N LEU A 232 6.02 -0.65 39.42
CA LEU A 232 6.16 0.69 40.03
C LEU A 232 6.83 1.70 39.09
N SER A 233 7.86 1.30 38.36
CA SER A 233 8.54 2.16 37.39
C SER A 233 7.61 2.65 36.28
N GLN A 234 6.72 1.79 35.75
CA GLN A 234 5.76 2.15 34.73
C GLN A 234 4.66 3.05 35.27
N GLN A 235 4.19 2.80 36.51
CA GLN A 235 3.21 3.66 37.17
C GLN A 235 3.78 5.05 37.48
N ASN A 236 5.03 5.13 37.95
CA ASN A 236 5.71 6.40 38.20
C ASN A 236 5.87 7.16 36.88
N TYR A 237 6.37 6.50 35.82
CA TYR A 237 6.47 7.08 34.50
C TYR A 237 5.14 7.66 34.01
N THR A 238 4.04 6.91 34.16
CA THR A 238 2.68 7.33 33.78
C THR A 238 2.21 8.54 34.57
N THR A 239 2.53 8.59 35.87
CA THR A 239 2.20 9.71 36.75
C THR A 239 2.96 10.98 36.34
N GLU A 240 4.27 10.87 36.10
CA GLU A 240 5.09 12.00 35.64
C GLU A 240 4.65 12.50 34.26
N ALA A 241 4.37 11.57 33.34
CA ALA A 241 3.88 11.93 32.01
C ALA A 241 2.54 12.70 32.03
N SER A 242 1.70 12.48 33.07
CA SER A 242 0.41 13.19 33.20
C SER A 242 0.59 14.72 33.37
N ALA A 243 1.72 15.18 33.85
CA ALA A 243 2.01 16.60 34.02
C ALA A 243 2.03 17.38 32.67
N ALA A 244 2.34 16.71 31.56
CA ALA A 244 2.27 17.30 30.23
C ALA A 244 0.84 17.70 29.81
N PHE A 245 -0.17 17.11 30.43
CA PHE A 245 -1.57 17.33 30.15
C PHE A 245 -2.26 18.27 31.15
N ALA A 246 -1.48 18.97 31.96
CA ALA A 246 -1.99 20.06 32.80
C ALA A 246 -2.44 21.25 31.92
N PRO A 247 -3.41 22.07 32.38
CA PRO A 247 -3.76 23.32 31.69
C PRO A 247 -2.55 24.22 31.49
N ILE A 248 -2.49 24.89 30.34
CA ILE A 248 -1.47 25.89 30.06
C ILE A 248 -1.68 27.09 31.01
N LYS A 249 -0.65 27.45 31.77
CA LYS A 249 -0.75 28.52 32.77
C LYS A 249 -0.56 29.91 32.16
N GLU A 250 0.30 30.02 31.19
CA GLU A 250 0.63 31.26 30.50
C GLU A 250 0.65 31.01 28.99
N GLU A 251 0.07 31.92 28.23
CA GLU A 251 0.08 31.85 26.77
C GLU A 251 1.54 31.92 26.26
N GLY A 252 1.87 31.02 25.32
CA GLY A 252 3.22 30.88 24.76
C GLY A 252 4.21 30.06 25.61
N GLN A 253 3.81 29.56 26.77
CA GLN A 253 4.64 28.69 27.61
C GLN A 253 4.06 27.26 27.64
N PRO A 254 4.52 26.35 26.77
CA PRO A 254 4.03 24.97 26.74
C PRO A 254 4.49 24.17 27.96
N ASN A 255 3.63 23.27 28.46
CA ASN A 255 4.05 22.27 29.43
C ASN A 255 4.92 21.23 28.72
N ILE A 256 6.19 21.12 29.08
CA ILE A 256 7.12 20.13 28.51
C ILE A 256 7.53 19.15 29.60
N VAL A 257 7.35 17.86 29.32
CA VAL A 257 7.84 16.77 30.17
C VAL A 257 8.84 15.95 29.38
N LEU A 258 10.05 15.84 29.92
CA LEU A 258 11.09 14.94 29.41
C LEU A 258 11.12 13.72 30.33
N ALA A 259 10.71 12.58 29.81
CA ALA A 259 10.61 11.34 30.55
C ALA A 259 11.51 10.27 29.95
N GLU A 260 12.58 9.91 30.66
CA GLU A 260 13.47 8.82 30.29
C GLU A 260 13.03 7.52 30.97
N ALA A 261 12.94 6.46 30.20
CA ALA A 261 12.67 5.12 30.72
C ALA A 261 13.40 4.07 29.87
N GLY A 262 13.95 3.07 30.51
CA GLY A 262 14.68 1.97 29.85
C GLY A 262 13.81 1.18 28.87
N THR A 263 14.44 0.38 28.02
CA THR A 263 13.74 -0.54 27.11
C THR A 263 12.94 -1.56 27.90
N GLY A 264 11.73 -1.94 27.44
CA GLY A 264 10.90 -2.94 28.11
C GLY A 264 10.10 -2.44 29.32
N THR A 265 10.21 -1.19 29.73
CA THR A 265 9.44 -0.59 30.84
C THR A 265 7.94 -0.40 30.50
N GLY A 266 7.55 -0.54 29.23
CA GLY A 266 6.17 -0.33 28.78
C GLY A 266 5.82 1.15 28.58
N LYS A 267 6.76 1.95 28.10
CA LYS A 267 6.61 3.40 27.81
C LYS A 267 5.34 3.71 27.04
N THR A 268 5.04 2.94 25.98
CA THR A 268 3.90 3.19 25.09
C THR A 268 2.58 3.26 25.84
N LEU A 269 2.24 2.23 26.60
CA LEU A 269 1.03 2.25 27.44
C LEU A 269 1.12 3.32 28.55
N GLY A 270 2.34 3.57 29.04
CA GLY A 270 2.60 4.58 30.08
C GLY A 270 2.23 5.99 29.66
N TYR A 271 2.51 6.41 28.43
CA TYR A 271 2.11 7.74 27.93
C TYR A 271 0.72 7.72 27.25
N LEU A 272 0.28 6.60 26.67
CA LEU A 272 -1.06 6.50 26.09
C LEU A 272 -2.17 6.59 27.17
N ALA A 273 -1.90 6.14 28.39
CA ALA A 273 -2.86 6.21 29.48
C ALA A 273 -3.27 7.66 29.80
N PRO A 274 -2.38 8.58 30.19
CA PRO A 274 -2.76 9.98 30.43
C PRO A 274 -3.24 10.68 29.15
N ALA A 275 -2.67 10.36 27.97
CA ALA A 275 -3.09 10.91 26.70
C ALA A 275 -4.57 10.60 26.41
N SER A 276 -4.97 9.34 26.56
CA SER A 276 -6.36 8.94 26.32
C SER A 276 -7.35 9.58 27.31
N VAL A 277 -6.96 9.74 28.56
CA VAL A 277 -7.78 10.46 29.56
C VAL A 277 -7.95 11.91 29.15
N TYR A 278 -6.87 12.56 28.72
CA TYR A 278 -6.92 13.96 28.27
C TYR A 278 -7.82 14.10 27.03
N ALA A 279 -7.63 13.26 26.03
CA ALA A 279 -8.42 13.29 24.79
C ALA A 279 -9.94 13.14 25.07
N GLU A 280 -10.30 12.20 25.94
CA GLU A 280 -11.70 11.96 26.30
C GLU A 280 -12.30 13.10 27.13
N LYS A 281 -11.59 13.60 28.16
CA LYS A 281 -12.07 14.67 29.05
C LYS A 281 -12.23 16.00 28.33
N ASN A 282 -11.31 16.31 27.42
CA ASN A 282 -11.22 17.62 26.80
C ASN A 282 -11.74 17.64 25.36
N LYS A 283 -12.23 16.51 24.84
CA LYS A 283 -12.58 16.36 23.42
C LYS A 283 -11.48 16.87 22.50
N ALA A 284 -10.24 16.57 22.87
CA ALA A 284 -9.04 17.14 22.30
C ALA A 284 -8.30 16.12 21.44
N GLN A 285 -7.65 16.61 20.40
CA GLN A 285 -6.76 15.80 19.58
C GLN A 285 -5.35 15.76 20.19
N ILE A 286 -4.73 14.57 20.13
CA ILE A 286 -3.33 14.34 20.52
C ILE A 286 -2.61 13.70 19.34
N TRP A 287 -1.40 14.19 19.05
CA TRP A 287 -0.52 13.55 18.09
C TRP A 287 0.58 12.78 18.81
N VAL A 288 0.64 11.48 18.51
CA VAL A 288 1.71 10.58 18.97
C VAL A 288 2.69 10.40 17.82
N SER A 289 3.87 10.95 17.99
CA SER A 289 4.92 10.91 16.97
C SER A 289 6.00 9.93 17.35
N THR A 290 6.45 9.11 16.41
CA THR A 290 7.55 8.16 16.60
C THR A 290 8.50 8.17 15.41
N TYR A 291 9.66 7.50 15.53
CA TYR A 291 10.69 7.59 14.49
C TYR A 291 10.42 6.69 13.29
N THR A 292 10.01 5.41 13.52
CA THR A 292 9.90 4.41 12.45
C THR A 292 8.46 3.96 12.21
N ARG A 293 8.20 3.41 11.01
CA ARG A 293 6.90 2.80 10.66
C ARG A 293 6.56 1.57 11.51
N ASN A 294 7.58 0.80 11.91
CA ASN A 294 7.37 -0.36 12.79
C ASN A 294 6.87 0.08 14.17
N LEU A 295 7.44 1.17 14.72
CA LEU A 295 6.95 1.75 15.96
C LEU A 295 5.53 2.33 15.81
N GLN A 296 5.22 2.96 14.67
CA GLN A 296 3.84 3.38 14.38
C GLN A 296 2.86 2.20 14.43
N LYS A 297 3.25 1.06 13.85
CA LYS A 297 2.43 -0.16 13.88
C LYS A 297 2.24 -0.68 15.32
N GLN A 298 3.30 -0.72 16.12
CA GLN A 298 3.22 -1.11 17.53
C GLN A 298 2.29 -0.22 18.35
N ILE A 299 2.37 1.11 18.15
CA ILE A 299 1.46 2.06 18.81
C ILE A 299 0.02 1.82 18.34
N ALA A 300 -0.20 1.55 17.06
CA ALA A 300 -1.53 1.23 16.53
C ALA A 300 -2.11 -0.05 17.14
N GLU A 301 -1.29 -1.09 17.33
CA GLU A 301 -1.67 -2.33 18.03
C GLU A 301 -2.00 -2.06 19.52
N ASP A 302 -1.24 -1.22 20.22
CA ASP A 302 -1.55 -0.82 21.59
C ASP A 302 -2.84 0.02 21.68
N LEU A 303 -3.26 0.73 20.62
CA LEU A 303 -4.56 1.41 20.55
C LEU A 303 -5.75 0.42 20.45
N GLU A 304 -5.53 -0.82 20.02
CA GLU A 304 -6.56 -1.87 20.09
C GLU A 304 -6.93 -2.23 21.53
N LEU A 305 -5.97 -2.15 22.44
CA LEU A 305 -6.23 -2.31 23.87
C LEU A 305 -7.03 -1.13 24.44
N LEU A 306 -6.79 0.06 23.91
CA LEU A 306 -7.50 1.27 24.35
C LEU A 306 -8.93 1.29 23.83
N TYR A 307 -9.13 0.98 22.54
CA TYR A 307 -10.41 0.95 21.85
C TYR A 307 -10.64 -0.43 21.20
N PRO A 308 -11.14 -1.43 21.96
CA PRO A 308 -11.36 -2.79 21.45
C PRO A 308 -12.41 -2.87 20.34
N ASP A 309 -13.43 -2.00 20.39
CA ASP A 309 -14.41 -1.90 19.32
C ASP A 309 -13.78 -1.29 18.07
N GLU A 310 -13.83 -2.01 16.96
CA GLU A 310 -13.18 -1.62 15.69
C GLU A 310 -13.79 -0.34 15.11
N THR A 311 -15.09 -0.17 15.19
CA THR A 311 -15.81 1.00 14.67
C THR A 311 -15.43 2.24 15.47
N GLN A 312 -15.42 2.13 16.79
CA GLN A 312 -14.98 3.21 17.68
C GLN A 312 -13.51 3.55 17.43
N ARG A 313 -12.65 2.53 17.31
CA ARG A 313 -11.22 2.73 17.02
C ARG A 313 -11.00 3.46 15.70
N LYS A 314 -11.66 3.05 14.62
CA LYS A 314 -11.56 3.73 13.31
C LYS A 314 -11.98 5.20 13.36
N ASN A 315 -12.93 5.55 14.22
CA ASN A 315 -13.40 6.93 14.37
C ASN A 315 -12.48 7.78 15.26
N LEU A 316 -11.89 7.16 16.29
CA LEU A 316 -11.10 7.88 17.29
C LEU A 316 -9.60 7.88 17.03
N THR A 317 -9.12 7.05 16.12
CA THR A 317 -7.68 6.95 15.84
C THR A 317 -7.37 7.05 14.36
N ALA A 318 -6.23 7.63 14.01
CA ALA A 318 -5.74 7.67 12.65
C ALA A 318 -4.22 7.52 12.60
N VAL A 319 -3.73 6.82 11.58
CA VAL A 319 -2.30 6.75 11.27
C VAL A 319 -2.01 7.65 10.09
N ARG A 320 -1.22 8.70 10.31
CA ARG A 320 -0.81 9.66 9.29
C ARG A 320 0.59 9.30 8.77
N LYS A 321 0.70 9.19 7.46
CA LYS A 321 1.97 8.98 6.75
C LYS A 321 2.17 10.06 5.70
N GLY A 322 3.38 10.22 5.21
CA GLY A 322 3.67 11.10 4.08
C GLY A 322 2.91 10.66 2.82
N ARG A 323 2.61 11.60 1.94
CA ARG A 323 1.82 11.39 0.69
C ARG A 323 2.40 10.30 -0.19
N GLU A 324 3.71 10.17 -0.22
CA GLU A 324 4.47 9.16 -0.96
C GLU A 324 4.22 7.71 -0.51
N ASN A 325 3.51 7.53 0.61
CA ASN A 325 3.13 6.20 1.10
C ASN A 325 1.75 5.75 0.60
N TYR A 326 1.01 6.61 -0.07
CA TYR A 326 -0.34 6.31 -0.57
C TYR A 326 -0.38 6.21 -2.09
N LEU A 327 -1.23 5.33 -2.57
CA LEU A 327 -1.54 5.23 -4.00
C LEU A 327 -2.21 6.51 -4.50
N CYS A 328 -1.72 7.04 -5.61
CA CYS A 328 -2.38 8.11 -6.34
C CYS A 328 -3.31 7.51 -7.41
N LEU A 329 -4.62 7.72 -7.29
CA LEU A 329 -5.60 7.21 -8.25
C LEU A 329 -5.40 7.78 -9.66
N LEU A 330 -4.95 9.04 -9.78
CA LEU A 330 -4.64 9.64 -11.08
C LEU A 330 -3.44 8.93 -11.74
N ASN A 331 -2.40 8.63 -10.97
CA ASN A 331 -1.24 7.89 -11.48
C ASN A 331 -1.63 6.45 -11.85
N LEU A 332 -2.53 5.82 -11.10
CA LEU A 332 -3.06 4.50 -11.41
C LEU A 332 -3.92 4.53 -12.68
N GLU A 333 -4.82 5.50 -12.81
CA GLU A 333 -5.62 5.67 -14.02
C GLU A 333 -4.74 5.84 -15.26
N ASP A 334 -3.77 6.76 -15.21
CA ASP A 334 -2.83 6.96 -16.31
C ASP A 334 -2.02 5.69 -16.64
N ALA A 335 -1.73 4.86 -15.60
CA ALA A 335 -1.05 3.59 -15.75
C ALA A 335 -1.87 2.54 -16.46
N THR A 336 -3.17 2.51 -16.19
CA THR A 336 -4.08 1.45 -16.63
C THR A 336 -4.91 1.86 -17.83
N LYS A 337 -5.05 3.14 -18.14
CA LYS A 337 -5.88 3.69 -19.22
C LYS A 337 -5.66 3.01 -20.58
N SER A 338 -4.43 2.68 -20.89
CA SER A 338 -4.06 2.00 -22.13
C SER A 338 -3.57 0.57 -21.92
N LEU A 339 -3.97 -0.07 -20.81
CA LEU A 339 -3.51 -1.38 -20.40
C LEU A 339 -3.63 -2.43 -21.53
N PRO A 340 -4.75 -2.57 -22.25
CA PRO A 340 -4.89 -3.55 -23.33
C PRO A 340 -3.99 -3.26 -24.55
N LEU A 341 -3.46 -2.05 -24.65
CA LEU A 341 -2.60 -1.61 -25.76
C LEU A 341 -1.11 -1.60 -25.42
N LEU A 342 -0.77 -1.94 -24.17
CA LEU A 342 0.63 -2.02 -23.75
C LEU A 342 1.34 -3.14 -24.50
N THR A 343 2.60 -2.89 -24.84
CA THR A 343 3.51 -3.91 -25.41
C THR A 343 4.38 -4.57 -24.35
N ASN A 344 4.50 -3.92 -23.17
CA ASN A 344 5.30 -4.42 -22.07
C ASN A 344 4.43 -5.22 -21.10
N VAL A 345 4.61 -6.53 -21.07
CA VAL A 345 3.87 -7.47 -20.23
C VAL A 345 4.01 -7.12 -18.74
N THR A 346 5.23 -6.83 -18.27
CA THR A 346 5.49 -6.48 -16.86
C THR A 346 4.67 -5.26 -16.42
N GLN A 347 4.54 -4.25 -17.28
CA GLN A 347 3.72 -3.07 -16.96
C GLN A 347 2.23 -3.40 -16.95
N ALA A 348 1.78 -4.24 -17.86
CA ALA A 348 0.38 -4.62 -17.94
C ALA A 348 -0.05 -5.45 -16.72
N VAL A 349 0.73 -6.45 -16.36
CA VAL A 349 0.46 -7.29 -15.18
C VAL A 349 0.53 -6.45 -13.91
N ALA A 350 1.58 -5.66 -13.73
CA ALA A 350 1.70 -4.76 -12.58
C ALA A 350 0.52 -3.79 -12.47
N GLY A 351 0.15 -3.14 -13.59
CA GLY A 351 -1.00 -2.21 -13.63
C GLY A 351 -2.32 -2.89 -13.26
N GLY A 352 -2.55 -4.08 -13.79
CA GLY A 352 -3.76 -4.86 -13.47
C GLY A 352 -3.81 -5.31 -12.01
N LEU A 353 -2.71 -5.81 -11.45
CA LEU A 353 -2.64 -6.21 -10.05
C LEU A 353 -2.76 -5.00 -9.09
N MET A 354 -2.13 -3.87 -9.43
CA MET A 354 -2.29 -2.64 -8.65
C MET A 354 -3.72 -2.12 -8.70
N LEU A 355 -4.39 -2.21 -9.85
CA LEU A 355 -5.82 -1.86 -9.97
C LEU A 355 -6.69 -2.79 -9.14
N ARG A 356 -6.45 -4.10 -9.22
CA ARG A 356 -7.15 -5.12 -8.42
C ARG A 356 -7.02 -4.85 -6.92
N TRP A 357 -5.80 -4.54 -6.45
CA TRP A 357 -5.55 -4.15 -5.07
C TRP A 357 -6.26 -2.86 -4.69
N ALA A 358 -6.18 -1.81 -5.53
CA ALA A 358 -6.80 -0.51 -5.27
C ALA A 358 -8.33 -0.61 -5.11
N MET A 359 -8.99 -1.45 -5.91
CA MET A 359 -10.45 -1.67 -5.84
C MET A 359 -10.91 -2.31 -4.52
N LYS A 360 -10.02 -2.96 -3.79
CA LYS A 360 -10.33 -3.59 -2.49
C LYS A 360 -9.71 -2.84 -1.31
N SER A 361 -8.68 -2.01 -1.54
CA SER A 361 -7.98 -1.29 -0.47
C SER A 361 -8.85 -0.22 0.17
N PRO A 362 -9.00 -0.21 1.51
CA PRO A 362 -9.79 0.80 2.21
C PRO A 362 -9.09 2.15 2.33
N ASP A 363 -7.74 2.18 2.27
CA ASP A 363 -6.91 3.33 2.62
C ASP A 363 -5.81 3.66 1.60
N GLY A 364 -5.55 2.78 0.62
CA GLY A 364 -4.52 2.99 -0.39
C GLY A 364 -3.09 3.02 0.14
N ASP A 365 -2.82 2.51 1.35
CA ASP A 365 -1.51 2.56 1.99
C ASP A 365 -0.55 1.52 1.40
N LEU A 366 0.39 1.97 0.56
CA LEU A 366 1.42 1.15 -0.10
C LEU A 366 2.51 0.62 0.86
N THR A 367 2.41 0.96 2.14
CA THR A 367 3.33 0.55 3.19
C THR A 367 2.62 -0.13 4.37
N GLY A 368 1.31 -0.25 4.28
CA GLY A 368 0.44 -0.88 5.26
C GLY A 368 0.33 -2.39 5.11
N GLY A 369 -0.40 -3.01 6.05
CA GLY A 369 -0.53 -4.45 6.15
C GLY A 369 -1.24 -5.11 4.97
N GLY A 370 -2.14 -4.43 4.29
CA GLY A 370 -2.89 -4.95 3.15
C GLY A 370 -2.19 -4.79 1.78
N TYR A 371 -0.93 -4.32 1.74
CA TYR A 371 -0.18 -4.19 0.51
C TYR A 371 0.92 -5.24 0.41
N HIS A 372 0.97 -5.93 -0.72
CA HIS A 372 2.00 -6.93 -1.00
C HIS A 372 3.35 -6.26 -1.32
N GLY A 373 4.18 -6.03 -0.29
CA GLY A 373 5.47 -5.33 -0.44
C GLY A 373 6.42 -5.95 -1.46
N TRP A 374 6.30 -7.25 -1.72
CA TRP A 374 7.10 -8.00 -2.70
C TRP A 374 6.72 -7.72 -4.17
N LEU A 375 5.57 -7.09 -4.45
CA LEU A 375 5.22 -6.68 -5.82
C LEU A 375 6.30 -5.78 -6.44
N GLY A 376 6.97 -4.96 -5.63
CA GLY A 376 8.11 -4.17 -6.10
C GLY A 376 9.29 -5.01 -6.58
N GLY A 377 9.49 -6.21 -6.02
CA GLY A 377 10.49 -7.18 -6.44
C GLY A 377 10.15 -7.85 -7.77
N LEU A 378 8.85 -8.14 -8.01
CA LEU A 378 8.39 -8.77 -9.25
C LEU A 378 8.38 -7.79 -10.44
N PHE A 379 7.87 -6.58 -10.24
CA PHE A 379 7.54 -5.66 -11.33
C PHE A 379 8.36 -4.37 -11.34
N GLY A 380 9.21 -4.17 -10.37
CA GLY A 380 9.96 -2.95 -10.13
C GLY A 380 9.13 -1.87 -9.41
N HIS A 381 9.83 -1.04 -8.62
CA HIS A 381 9.19 0.01 -7.84
C HIS A 381 8.45 1.06 -8.67
N ALA A 382 8.93 1.34 -9.89
CA ALA A 382 8.28 2.31 -10.76
C ALA A 382 6.86 1.91 -11.19
N ASN A 383 6.58 0.61 -11.30
CA ASN A 383 5.28 0.08 -11.70
C ASN A 383 4.35 -0.23 -10.52
N THR A 384 4.84 -0.08 -9.31
CA THR A 384 4.13 -0.40 -8.06
C THR A 384 4.10 0.80 -7.12
N ARG A 385 5.02 0.90 -6.16
CA ARG A 385 5.11 2.06 -5.26
C ARG A 385 5.34 3.40 -5.97
N GLY A 386 5.89 3.37 -7.19
CA GLY A 386 6.02 4.56 -8.03
C GLY A 386 4.70 5.16 -8.52
N LEU A 387 3.56 4.48 -8.26
CA LEU A 387 2.21 5.02 -8.48
C LEU A 387 1.72 5.89 -7.32
N SER A 388 2.53 6.08 -6.28
CA SER A 388 2.24 7.02 -5.20
C SER A 388 2.25 8.47 -5.67
N ASP A 389 1.68 9.35 -4.85
CA ASP A 389 1.82 10.78 -5.05
C ASP A 389 3.25 11.23 -4.71
N ARG A 390 3.92 11.85 -5.69
CA ARG A 390 5.25 12.40 -5.50
C ARG A 390 5.16 13.90 -5.23
N ARG A 391 6.12 14.38 -4.47
CA ARG A 391 6.22 15.81 -4.14
C ARG A 391 6.15 16.67 -5.42
N GLY A 392 5.20 17.62 -5.45
CA GLY A 392 5.03 18.57 -6.55
C GLY A 392 4.20 18.08 -7.75
N GLU A 393 3.72 16.83 -7.75
CA GLU A 393 2.90 16.29 -8.86
C GLU A 393 1.39 16.40 -8.62
N CYS A 394 0.96 16.57 -7.37
CA CYS A 394 -0.45 16.65 -7.02
C CYS A 394 -1.10 17.97 -7.46
N ILE A 395 -2.24 17.86 -8.14
CA ILE A 395 -3.04 19.01 -8.58
C ILE A 395 -4.21 19.31 -7.64
N TYR A 396 -4.23 18.68 -6.48
CA TYR A 396 -5.22 18.89 -5.40
C TYR A 396 -6.68 18.87 -5.90
N SER A 397 -7.46 19.90 -5.61
CA SER A 397 -8.89 20.01 -5.97
C SER A 397 -9.18 19.99 -7.47
N ALA A 398 -8.18 20.23 -8.32
CA ALA A 398 -8.33 20.09 -9.77
C ALA A 398 -8.24 18.62 -10.26
N CYS A 399 -7.95 17.66 -9.36
CA CYS A 399 -7.88 16.25 -9.69
C CYS A 399 -9.29 15.65 -9.83
N SER A 400 -9.55 14.89 -10.90
CA SER A 400 -10.80 14.16 -11.10
C SER A 400 -11.11 13.16 -9.97
N HIS A 401 -10.07 12.66 -9.30
CA HIS A 401 -10.18 11.73 -8.17
C HIS A 401 -10.12 12.41 -6.80
N TYR A 402 -10.21 13.75 -6.73
CA TYR A 402 -10.01 14.46 -5.45
C TYR A 402 -10.94 13.95 -4.34
N ARG A 403 -12.24 13.79 -4.65
CA ARG A 403 -13.25 13.29 -3.69
C ARG A 403 -13.01 11.85 -3.23
N ARG A 404 -12.21 11.06 -3.98
CA ARG A 404 -11.89 9.65 -3.73
C ARG A 404 -10.43 9.44 -3.35
N CYS A 405 -9.68 10.53 -3.21
CA CYS A 405 -8.24 10.50 -2.96
C CYS A 405 -7.92 9.89 -1.58
N PHE A 406 -7.13 8.83 -1.56
CA PHE A 406 -6.71 8.17 -0.32
C PHE A 406 -5.94 9.10 0.63
N VAL A 407 -5.09 9.97 0.07
CA VAL A 407 -4.37 10.96 0.88
C VAL A 407 -5.33 11.92 1.56
N GLU A 408 -6.29 12.50 0.82
CA GLU A 408 -7.28 13.42 1.37
C GLU A 408 -8.20 12.73 2.38
N LYS A 409 -8.63 11.50 2.09
CA LYS A 409 -9.39 10.67 3.04
C LYS A 409 -8.64 10.52 4.37
N ASN A 410 -7.35 10.18 4.31
CA ASN A 410 -6.52 10.04 5.51
C ASN A 410 -6.30 11.38 6.24
N VAL A 411 -6.07 12.48 5.50
CA VAL A 411 -5.97 13.82 6.09
C VAL A 411 -7.23 14.20 6.86
N ARG A 412 -8.41 13.95 6.28
CA ARG A 412 -9.71 14.28 6.89
C ARG A 412 -10.04 13.38 8.06
N SER A 413 -9.80 12.08 7.94
CA SER A 413 -9.93 11.13 9.06
C SER A 413 -9.05 11.55 10.24
N ALA A 414 -7.81 11.95 9.99
CA ALA A 414 -6.93 12.42 11.03
C ALA A 414 -7.42 13.72 11.71
N LYS A 415 -8.12 14.61 11.01
CA LYS A 415 -8.71 15.82 11.62
C LYS A 415 -9.81 15.52 12.63
N GLN A 416 -10.46 14.37 12.53
CA GLN A 416 -11.54 13.93 13.41
C GLN A 416 -11.07 12.99 14.53
N ALA A 417 -9.89 12.42 14.37
CA ALA A 417 -9.37 11.46 15.33
C ALA A 417 -8.93 12.15 16.63
N SER A 418 -9.23 11.51 17.76
CA SER A 418 -8.73 11.94 19.07
C SER A 418 -7.25 11.64 19.26
N ILE A 419 -6.76 10.52 18.68
CA ILE A 419 -5.35 10.14 18.72
C ILE A 419 -4.86 9.92 17.29
N VAL A 420 -3.85 10.70 16.89
CA VAL A 420 -3.21 10.59 15.58
C VAL A 420 -1.78 10.08 15.75
N ILE A 421 -1.47 8.97 15.10
CA ILE A 421 -0.10 8.44 15.06
C ILE A 421 0.60 8.99 13.81
N ALA A 422 1.80 9.53 13.96
CA ALA A 422 2.61 10.05 12.86
C ALA A 422 4.10 9.72 13.05
N ASN A 423 4.94 9.99 12.06
CA ASN A 423 6.39 10.02 12.28
C ASN A 423 6.87 11.45 12.55
N HIS A 424 8.06 11.58 13.16
CA HIS A 424 8.64 12.89 13.49
C HIS A 424 8.76 13.79 12.26
N ALA A 425 9.19 13.25 11.13
CA ALA A 425 9.35 14.01 9.90
C ALA A 425 8.03 14.65 9.43
N LEU A 426 6.91 13.88 9.45
CA LEU A 426 5.59 14.41 9.06
C LEU A 426 5.12 15.51 10.02
N VAL A 427 5.32 15.32 11.34
CA VAL A 427 4.95 16.32 12.35
C VAL A 427 5.75 17.61 12.12
N MET A 428 7.07 17.50 11.93
CA MET A 428 7.93 18.67 11.69
C MET A 428 7.59 19.37 10.38
N VAL A 429 7.32 18.63 9.30
CA VAL A 429 6.88 19.22 8.02
C VAL A 429 5.53 19.94 8.17
N ASN A 430 4.57 19.36 8.90
CA ASN A 430 3.30 20.02 9.17
C ASN A 430 3.49 21.32 9.98
N MET A 431 4.36 21.31 10.99
CA MET A 431 4.69 22.50 11.77
C MET A 431 5.36 23.57 10.90
N ALA A 432 6.34 23.19 10.07
CA ALA A 432 7.02 24.10 9.16
C ALA A 432 6.10 24.70 8.08
N ALA A 433 5.09 23.95 7.63
CA ALA A 433 4.16 24.37 6.59
C ALA A 433 2.95 25.14 7.13
N SER A 434 2.68 25.11 8.45
CA SER A 434 1.52 25.77 9.05
C SER A 434 1.76 27.26 9.18
N ALA A 435 0.92 28.05 8.52
CA ALA A 435 0.92 29.51 8.68
C ALA A 435 0.19 29.96 9.96
N ASP A 436 -0.66 29.11 10.53
CA ASP A 436 -1.45 29.41 11.73
C ASP A 436 -1.16 28.38 12.82
N PRO A 437 -0.49 28.77 13.91
CA PRO A 437 -0.24 27.90 15.06
C PRO A 437 -1.53 27.35 15.70
N ALA A 438 -2.64 28.06 15.62
CA ALA A 438 -3.91 27.62 16.19
C ALA A 438 -4.53 26.45 15.41
N ALA A 439 -4.10 26.21 14.18
CA ALA A 439 -4.52 25.07 13.38
C ALA A 439 -3.75 23.78 13.73
N LEU A 440 -2.72 23.88 14.59
CA LEU A 440 -1.93 22.73 15.03
C LEU A 440 -2.60 22.01 16.21
N PRO A 441 -2.39 20.69 16.36
CA PRO A 441 -2.85 19.93 17.52
C PRO A 441 -2.37 20.51 18.85
N PRO A 442 -3.21 20.52 19.89
CA PRO A 442 -2.87 21.16 21.15
C PRO A 442 -1.84 20.39 21.98
N ARG A 443 -1.64 19.10 21.71
CA ARG A 443 -0.72 18.24 22.46
C ARG A 443 0.00 17.25 21.54
N TYR A 444 1.30 17.08 21.85
CA TYR A 444 2.18 16.12 21.15
C TYR A 444 2.88 15.20 22.15
N ILE A 445 3.05 13.95 21.72
CA ILE A 445 3.93 12.97 22.38
C ILE A 445 4.99 12.58 21.36
N PHE A 446 6.26 12.74 21.71
CA PHE A 446 7.38 12.33 20.87
C PHE A 446 8.05 11.10 21.48
N ASP A 447 7.68 9.92 20.99
CA ASP A 447 8.30 8.65 21.37
C ASP A 447 9.65 8.51 20.64
N GLU A 448 10.69 8.01 21.33
CA GLU A 448 12.08 8.04 20.86
C GLU A 448 12.53 9.49 20.51
N GLY A 449 12.25 10.43 21.43
CA GLY A 449 12.43 11.88 21.25
C GLY A 449 13.84 12.32 20.86
N HIS A 450 14.86 11.49 21.06
CA HIS A 450 16.24 11.78 20.64
C HIS A 450 16.38 11.92 19.11
N HIS A 451 15.44 11.38 18.31
CA HIS A 451 15.41 11.56 16.85
C HIS A 451 14.68 12.84 16.40
N LEU A 452 14.03 13.56 17.33
CA LEU A 452 13.24 14.75 17.00
C LEU A 452 14.09 15.88 16.42
N LEU A 453 15.28 16.11 16.99
CA LEU A 453 16.18 17.16 16.53
C LEU A 453 16.60 16.97 15.07
N SER A 454 16.95 15.75 14.68
CA SER A 454 17.29 15.43 13.29
C SER A 454 16.11 15.61 12.34
N ALA A 455 14.89 15.28 12.78
CA ALA A 455 13.68 15.47 11.99
C ALA A 455 13.34 16.97 11.84
N ALA A 456 13.52 17.76 12.89
CA ALA A 456 13.33 19.21 12.86
C ALA A 456 14.36 19.88 11.94
N ASP A 457 15.64 19.53 12.09
CA ASP A 457 16.71 20.05 11.23
C ASP A 457 16.41 19.78 9.76
N SER A 458 16.02 18.56 9.42
CA SER A 458 15.62 18.19 8.05
C SER A 458 14.40 18.96 7.54
N ALA A 459 13.39 19.21 8.37
CA ALA A 459 12.15 19.88 7.97
C ALA A 459 12.29 21.39 7.79
N PHE A 460 13.14 22.02 8.61
CA PHE A 460 13.36 23.47 8.60
C PHE A 460 14.61 23.89 7.81
N SER A 461 15.41 22.94 7.33
CA SER A 461 16.56 23.26 6.46
C SER A 461 16.11 23.44 5.01
N ALA A 462 16.81 24.35 4.32
CA ALA A 462 16.74 24.42 2.86
C ALA A 462 17.79 23.48 2.27
N ASN A 463 17.35 22.42 1.61
CA ASN A 463 18.24 21.45 0.97
C ASN A 463 17.88 21.32 -0.51
N ILE A 464 18.88 21.33 -1.38
CA ILE A 464 18.73 21.05 -2.82
C ILE A 464 19.65 19.87 -3.16
N SER A 465 19.06 18.69 -3.28
CA SER A 465 19.77 17.49 -3.73
C SER A 465 19.69 17.35 -5.25
N GLY A 466 20.65 16.61 -5.85
CA GLY A 466 20.57 16.25 -7.26
C GLY A 466 19.30 15.45 -7.61
N GLN A 467 18.76 14.70 -6.65
CA GLN A 467 17.49 13.99 -6.83
C GLN A 467 16.30 14.96 -6.89
N GLU A 468 16.26 15.97 -6.01
CA GLU A 468 15.21 16.99 -6.05
C GLU A 468 15.27 17.82 -7.32
N CYS A 469 16.47 18.17 -7.78
CA CYS A 469 16.66 18.84 -9.06
C CYS A 469 16.16 17.98 -10.23
N TYR A 470 16.44 16.68 -10.23
CA TYR A 470 15.92 15.74 -11.23
C TYR A 470 14.39 15.63 -11.16
N ASP A 471 13.81 15.54 -9.97
CA ASP A 471 12.37 15.47 -9.79
C ASP A 471 11.68 16.78 -10.23
N LEU A 472 12.28 17.95 -9.95
CA LEU A 472 11.81 19.25 -10.43
C LEU A 472 11.86 19.32 -11.97
N ARG A 473 12.96 18.89 -12.59
CA ARG A 473 13.06 18.81 -14.05
C ARG A 473 11.95 17.93 -14.62
N ARG A 474 11.73 16.75 -14.05
CA ARG A 474 10.71 15.81 -14.48
C ARG A 474 9.29 16.38 -14.29
N TRP A 475 9.06 17.11 -13.20
CA TRP A 475 7.78 17.78 -12.95
C TRP A 475 7.50 18.88 -13.99
N LEU A 476 8.51 19.67 -14.35
CA LEU A 476 8.37 20.75 -15.32
C LEU A 476 8.24 20.22 -16.75
N ARG A 477 9.19 19.41 -17.18
CA ARG A 477 9.33 18.95 -18.58
C ARG A 477 8.55 17.69 -18.91
N GLY A 478 8.18 16.90 -17.91
CA GLY A 478 7.64 15.55 -18.10
C GLY A 478 8.74 14.51 -18.32
N PRO A 479 8.34 13.27 -18.69
CA PRO A 479 9.28 12.18 -18.96
C PRO A 479 10.09 12.45 -20.21
N GLU A 480 11.40 12.36 -20.12
CA GLU A 480 12.35 12.47 -21.22
C GLU A 480 12.87 11.06 -21.62
N GLY A 481 13.30 10.87 -22.86
CA GLY A 481 13.94 9.63 -23.29
C GLY A 481 13.02 8.59 -23.96
N GLY A 482 11.96 9.00 -24.66
CA GLY A 482 11.11 8.10 -25.47
C GLY A 482 10.24 7.14 -24.66
N SER A 483 10.36 7.15 -23.35
CA SER A 483 9.47 6.44 -22.45
C SER A 483 8.14 7.20 -22.36
N LYS A 484 7.06 6.59 -22.84
CA LYS A 484 5.69 7.07 -22.65
C LYS A 484 5.28 6.96 -21.17
N ARG A 485 6.19 7.36 -20.26
CA ARG A 485 5.96 7.30 -18.83
C ARG A 485 4.97 8.37 -18.37
N ARG A 486 4.22 8.03 -17.38
CA ARG A 486 2.98 8.53 -16.78
C ARG A 486 2.99 9.96 -16.26
N ALA A 487 4.15 10.53 -15.94
CA ALA A 487 4.22 11.89 -15.42
C ALA A 487 3.97 12.91 -16.55
N ARG A 488 2.88 13.64 -16.44
CA ARG A 488 2.61 14.77 -17.33
C ARG A 488 3.42 15.96 -16.83
N GLY A 489 4.33 16.50 -17.66
CA GLY A 489 5.01 17.75 -17.34
C GLY A 489 4.04 18.92 -17.18
N LEU A 490 4.50 19.99 -16.54
CA LEU A 490 3.70 21.19 -16.27
C LEU A 490 3.00 21.73 -17.51
N LYS A 491 3.68 21.78 -18.65
CA LYS A 491 3.10 22.21 -19.93
C LYS A 491 1.79 21.50 -20.24
N LYS A 492 1.80 20.16 -20.19
CA LYS A 492 0.62 19.34 -20.50
C LYS A 492 -0.47 19.41 -19.44
N ARG A 493 -0.11 19.74 -18.20
CA ARG A 493 -1.08 19.93 -17.11
C ARG A 493 -1.78 21.28 -17.14
N CYS A 494 -1.14 22.29 -17.72
CA CYS A 494 -1.63 23.66 -17.80
C CYS A 494 -2.13 24.04 -19.21
N GLU A 495 -2.09 23.13 -20.18
CA GLU A 495 -2.39 23.43 -21.60
C GLU A 495 -3.72 24.13 -21.79
N ASP A 496 -4.76 23.69 -21.03
CA ASP A 496 -6.10 24.30 -21.08
C ASP A 496 -6.32 25.43 -20.04
N LEU A 497 -5.30 25.77 -19.26
CA LEU A 497 -5.39 26.71 -18.13
C LEU A 497 -4.59 27.99 -18.34
N LEU A 498 -3.82 28.12 -19.44
CA LEU A 498 -2.97 29.27 -19.68
C LEU A 498 -3.80 30.47 -20.16
N PRO A 499 -3.85 31.55 -19.37
CA PRO A 499 -4.79 32.66 -19.62
C PRO A 499 -4.31 33.65 -20.69
N SER A 500 -3.02 33.60 -21.09
CA SER A 500 -2.45 34.60 -22.00
C SER A 500 -1.16 34.12 -22.68
N ALA A 501 -0.80 34.74 -23.81
CA ALA A 501 0.48 34.50 -24.49
C ALA A 501 1.70 34.78 -23.58
N GLN A 502 1.60 35.71 -22.66
CA GLN A 502 2.65 36.01 -21.69
C GLN A 502 2.86 34.84 -20.69
N ALA A 503 1.76 34.15 -20.32
CA ALA A 503 1.84 32.96 -19.46
C ALA A 503 2.48 31.77 -20.20
N GLU A 504 2.20 31.64 -21.51
CA GLU A 504 2.86 30.62 -22.37
C GLU A 504 4.36 30.88 -22.50
N GLU A 505 4.75 32.13 -22.75
CA GLU A 505 6.17 32.52 -22.84
C GLU A 505 6.91 32.29 -21.51
N ALA A 506 6.31 32.61 -20.39
CA ALA A 506 6.87 32.35 -19.06
C ALA A 506 7.05 30.83 -18.81
N LEU A 507 6.08 30.02 -19.22
CA LEU A 507 6.16 28.56 -19.13
C LEU A 507 7.28 28.00 -20.01
N GLU A 508 7.39 28.42 -21.26
CA GLU A 508 8.46 27.98 -22.17
C GLU A 508 9.85 28.38 -21.64
N SER A 509 9.99 29.58 -21.07
CA SER A 509 11.21 30.03 -20.40
C SER A 509 11.57 29.14 -19.21
N ALA A 510 10.58 28.79 -18.37
CA ALA A 510 10.80 27.88 -17.24
C ALA A 510 11.21 26.47 -17.68
N LEU A 511 10.58 25.96 -18.78
CA LEU A 511 10.93 24.66 -19.37
C LEU A 511 12.33 24.63 -19.98
N ALA A 512 12.75 25.73 -20.59
CA ALA A 512 14.10 25.91 -21.10
C ALA A 512 15.12 25.91 -19.96
N ALA A 513 14.89 26.69 -18.90
CA ALA A 513 15.72 26.71 -17.71
C ALA A 513 15.82 25.34 -17.03
N ALA A 514 14.71 24.59 -16.94
CA ALA A 514 14.68 23.25 -16.40
C ALA A 514 15.56 22.25 -17.17
N SER A 515 15.93 22.53 -18.42
CA SER A 515 16.85 21.69 -19.20
C SER A 515 18.26 21.63 -18.61
N LEU A 516 18.66 22.60 -17.80
CA LEU A 516 19.94 22.66 -17.12
C LEU A 516 20.01 21.76 -15.88
N LEU A 517 18.86 21.32 -15.35
CA LEU A 517 18.79 20.42 -14.19
C LEU A 517 19.19 18.98 -14.58
N PRO A 518 19.62 18.14 -13.62
CA PRO A 518 19.99 16.75 -13.86
C PRO A 518 18.92 15.98 -14.66
N SER A 519 19.34 15.28 -15.71
CA SER A 519 18.46 14.47 -16.57
C SER A 519 18.42 13.00 -16.15
N GLU A 520 17.53 12.17 -16.74
CA GLU A 520 17.46 10.73 -16.45
C GLU A 520 18.83 10.06 -16.56
N GLY A 521 19.15 9.17 -15.60
CA GLY A 521 20.45 8.48 -15.53
C GLY A 521 21.63 9.34 -15.00
N TRP A 522 21.38 10.55 -14.47
CA TRP A 522 22.42 11.42 -13.95
C TRP A 522 23.30 10.78 -12.87
N LEU A 523 22.70 9.97 -11.97
CA LEU A 523 23.44 9.23 -10.94
C LEU A 523 24.43 8.21 -11.52
N GLN A 524 24.06 7.53 -12.62
CA GLN A 524 24.94 6.60 -13.29
C GLN A 524 26.11 7.31 -13.96
N ARG A 525 25.85 8.50 -14.53
CA ARG A 525 26.92 9.33 -15.13
C ARG A 525 27.89 9.90 -14.12
N LEU A 526 27.49 10.07 -12.86
CA LEU A 526 28.40 10.51 -11.78
C LEU A 526 29.23 9.36 -11.19
N ARG A 527 28.81 8.10 -11.40
CA ARG A 527 29.51 6.92 -10.89
C ARG A 527 30.52 6.33 -11.88
N ASN A 528 30.44 6.71 -13.14
CA ASN A 528 31.38 6.41 -14.22
C ASN A 528 32.34 7.60 -14.44
#